data_9402e9ca83b2679dc8924d4cec600701
#
_entry.id   9402e9ca83b2679dc8924d4cec600701
#
_cell.length_a   1.000
_cell.length_b   1.000
_cell.length_c   1.000
_cell.angle_alpha   90.00
_cell.angle_beta   90.00
_cell.angle_gamma   90.00
#
_symmetry.space_group_name_H-M   'P 1'
#
loop_
_entity.id
_entity.type
_entity.pdbx_description
1 polymer ?
#
loop_
_entity_poly.entity_id
_entity_poly.type
_entity_poly.pdbx_seq_one_letter_code
_entity_poly.pdbx_strand_id
1 'polypeptide(L)'
;NVDLNQLAKDVENTVRGRLQTGVALQFVPEVPVCYVQTEHNRLSQVLINLLVNAAKFTEKGEIMFGYKIRGEELYFYVKDTGIGISLENQKKIFERFTKVNTFIQGTGLGLSICKNIVTKMKGRIGVESEGEGKGSTFWFTIPYKQKEAQKENNLTLMPLLNERSKEKPIILIAEDNESNYMLFKSILQKDYELVHAWDG
;
A
#
# COMPACT_ATOMS: atom_id res chain seq x y z
N ASN A 1 4.58 -15.26 -0.85
CA ASN A 1 3.50 -14.35 -1.25
C ASN A 1 3.32 -13.29 -0.17
N VAL A 2 3.20 -12.04 -0.56
CA VAL A 2 2.99 -10.88 0.32
C VAL A 2 1.59 -10.34 0.05
N ASP A 3 0.79 -10.17 1.10
CA ASP A 3 -0.46 -9.41 1.04
C ASP A 3 -0.12 -7.92 1.03
N LEU A 4 -0.39 -7.26 -0.10
CA LEU A 4 -0.03 -5.84 -0.28
C LEU A 4 -0.85 -4.91 0.61
N ASN A 5 -2.12 -5.23 0.85
CA ASN A 5 -2.97 -4.38 1.67
C ASN A 5 -2.58 -4.45 3.14
N GLN A 6 -2.19 -5.64 3.63
CA GLN A 6 -1.66 -5.79 4.97
C GLN A 6 -0.31 -5.11 5.12
N LEU A 7 0.62 -5.33 4.18
CA LEU A 7 1.93 -4.67 4.16
C LEU A 7 1.78 -3.14 4.18
N ALA A 8 0.86 -2.59 3.38
CA ALA A 8 0.62 -1.15 3.33
C ALA A 8 0.12 -0.59 4.67
N LYS A 9 -0.78 -1.31 5.36
CA LYS A 9 -1.24 -0.94 6.71
C LYS A 9 -0.11 -0.96 7.73
N ASP A 10 0.77 -1.96 7.68
CA ASP A 10 1.92 -2.07 8.59
C ASP A 10 2.91 -0.92 8.36
N VAL A 11 3.15 -0.58 7.10
CA VAL A 11 3.98 0.57 6.70
C VAL A 11 3.33 1.89 7.15
N GLU A 12 2.03 2.07 6.95
CA GLU A 12 1.27 3.23 7.40
C GLU A 12 1.42 3.43 8.91
N ASN A 13 1.21 2.38 9.70
CA ASN A 13 1.37 2.42 11.15
C ASN A 13 2.79 2.81 11.57
N THR A 14 3.81 2.31 10.87
CA THR A 14 5.22 2.62 11.12
C THR A 14 5.53 4.10 10.89
N VAL A 15 4.89 4.73 9.89
CA VAL A 15 5.19 6.12 9.48
C VAL A 15 4.33 7.13 10.22
N ARG A 16 3.14 6.78 10.73
CA ARG A 16 2.22 7.71 11.41
C ARG A 16 2.89 8.55 12.51
N GLY A 17 3.76 7.96 13.31
CA GLY A 17 4.48 8.66 14.38
C GLY A 17 5.53 9.67 13.91
N ARG A 18 5.79 9.75 12.60
CA ARG A 18 6.76 10.69 11.99
C ARG A 18 6.08 11.83 11.21
N LEU A 19 4.76 11.83 11.16
CA LEU A 19 4.00 12.90 10.50
C LEU A 19 4.03 14.18 11.34
N GLN A 20 4.11 15.31 10.65
CA GLN A 20 3.94 16.60 11.29
C GLN A 20 2.45 16.83 11.63
N THR A 21 2.21 17.65 12.64
CA THR A 21 0.84 18.04 13.04
C THR A 21 0.15 18.75 11.88
N GLY A 22 -1.01 18.22 11.45
CA GLY A 22 -1.78 18.77 10.32
C GLY A 22 -1.46 18.14 8.96
N VAL A 23 -0.69 17.04 8.95
CA VAL A 23 -0.49 16.21 7.74
C VAL A 23 -1.34 14.95 7.83
N ALA A 24 -2.23 14.76 6.86
CA ALA A 24 -3.01 13.53 6.70
C ALA A 24 -2.22 12.47 5.92
N LEU A 25 -2.34 11.20 6.33
CA LEU A 25 -1.78 10.05 5.59
C LEU A 25 -2.91 9.11 5.22
N GLN A 26 -3.01 8.76 3.93
CA GLN A 26 -4.05 7.88 3.40
C GLN A 26 -3.46 6.79 2.52
N PHE A 27 -3.79 5.53 2.81
CA PHE A 27 -3.58 4.40 1.92
C PHE A 27 -4.78 4.21 0.98
N VAL A 28 -4.51 4.03 -0.31
CA VAL A 28 -5.52 3.81 -1.35
C VAL A 28 -5.26 2.46 -2.03
N PRO A 29 -5.95 1.38 -1.62
CA PRO A 29 -5.84 0.09 -2.28
C PRO A 29 -6.50 0.11 -3.65
N GLU A 30 -5.90 -0.56 -4.64
CA GLU A 30 -6.52 -0.75 -5.97
C GLU A 30 -7.63 -1.80 -5.94
N VAL A 31 -7.40 -2.87 -5.18
CA VAL A 31 -8.33 -4.01 -5.04
C VAL A 31 -8.41 -4.45 -3.57
N PRO A 32 -9.53 -5.09 -3.16
CA PRO A 32 -9.72 -5.53 -1.77
C PRO A 32 -8.65 -6.52 -1.29
N VAL A 33 -8.12 -7.35 -2.20
CA VAL A 33 -7.09 -8.35 -1.90
C VAL A 33 -6.08 -8.40 -3.04
N CYS A 34 -4.80 -8.28 -2.72
CA CYS A 34 -3.72 -8.38 -3.70
C CYS A 34 -2.50 -9.10 -3.11
N TYR A 35 -2.18 -10.27 -3.68
CA TYR A 35 -0.99 -11.04 -3.34
C TYR A 35 0.07 -10.92 -4.41
N VAL A 36 1.30 -10.65 -4.02
CA VAL A 36 2.45 -10.61 -4.92
C VAL A 36 3.58 -11.51 -4.43
N GLN A 37 4.27 -12.16 -5.36
CA GLN A 37 5.47 -12.91 -5.05
C GLN A 37 6.67 -11.97 -5.05
N THR A 38 7.05 -11.49 -3.86
CA THR A 38 8.14 -10.53 -3.67
C THR A 38 8.79 -10.67 -2.30
N GLU A 39 9.90 -9.97 -2.08
CA GLU A 39 10.56 -9.89 -0.78
C GLU A 39 9.89 -8.83 0.10
N HIS A 40 9.12 -9.27 1.10
CA HIS A 40 8.36 -8.42 2.03
C HIS A 40 9.22 -7.28 2.60
N ASN A 41 10.38 -7.61 3.18
CA ASN A 41 11.23 -6.63 3.85
C ASN A 41 11.79 -5.56 2.89
N ARG A 42 12.11 -5.95 1.66
CA ARG A 42 12.62 -5.01 0.65
C ARG A 42 11.53 -4.07 0.16
N LEU A 43 10.34 -4.60 -0.12
CA LEU A 43 9.19 -3.78 -0.51
C LEU A 43 8.80 -2.80 0.60
N SER A 44 8.70 -3.27 1.85
CA SER A 44 8.44 -2.41 3.03
C SER A 44 9.51 -1.32 3.17
N GLN A 45 10.79 -1.65 2.99
CA GLN A 45 11.89 -0.70 3.09
C GLN A 45 11.78 0.43 2.05
N VAL A 46 11.40 0.11 0.81
CA VAL A 46 11.19 1.13 -0.24
C VAL A 46 10.03 2.04 0.14
N LEU A 47 8.87 1.47 0.50
CA LEU A 47 7.68 2.25 0.87
C LEU A 47 7.93 3.14 2.09
N ILE A 48 8.54 2.61 3.16
CA ILE A 48 8.89 3.39 4.35
C ILE A 48 9.83 4.55 3.99
N ASN A 49 10.87 4.32 3.20
CA ASN A 49 11.78 5.39 2.79
C ASN A 49 11.08 6.51 2.01
N LEU A 50 10.20 6.16 1.07
CA LEU A 50 9.46 7.14 0.29
C LEU A 50 8.46 7.91 1.16
N LEU A 51 7.72 7.22 2.04
CA LEU A 51 6.77 7.85 2.95
C LEU A 51 7.43 8.73 4.01
N VAL A 52 8.59 8.32 4.55
CA VAL A 52 9.37 9.14 5.49
C VAL A 52 9.89 10.42 4.80
N ASN A 53 10.28 10.33 3.53
CA ASN A 53 10.63 11.51 2.75
C ASN A 53 9.41 12.40 2.55
N ALA A 54 8.27 11.87 2.14
CA ALA A 54 7.03 12.63 2.02
C ALA A 54 6.65 13.33 3.34
N ALA A 55 6.67 12.61 4.47
CA ALA A 55 6.39 13.17 5.80
C ALA A 55 7.36 14.29 6.21
N LYS A 56 8.62 14.17 5.80
CA LYS A 56 9.67 15.15 6.10
C LYS A 56 9.52 16.45 5.32
N PHE A 57 9.05 16.36 4.07
CA PHE A 57 8.96 17.50 3.15
C PHE A 57 7.54 18.06 3.01
N THR A 58 6.57 17.54 3.78
CA THR A 58 5.20 18.04 3.84
C THR A 58 4.94 18.61 5.23
N GLU A 59 4.90 19.93 5.35
CA GLU A 59 4.63 20.60 6.62
C GLU A 59 3.15 20.62 6.98
N LYS A 60 2.28 20.77 5.96
CA LYS A 60 0.81 20.75 6.08
C LYS A 60 0.22 20.14 4.81
N GLY A 61 -0.95 19.54 4.94
CA GLY A 61 -1.68 18.96 3.81
C GLY A 61 -1.79 17.45 3.89
N GLU A 62 -1.51 16.74 2.81
CA GLU A 62 -1.77 15.31 2.74
C GLU A 62 -0.66 14.53 2.04
N ILE A 63 -0.55 13.27 2.42
CA ILE A 63 0.25 12.25 1.77
C ILE A 63 -0.69 11.09 1.43
N MET A 64 -0.74 10.75 0.16
CA MET A 64 -1.52 9.63 -0.36
C MET A 64 -0.57 8.59 -0.94
N PHE A 65 -0.76 7.32 -0.61
CA PHE A 65 0.04 6.26 -1.20
C PHE A 65 -0.84 5.05 -1.54
N GLY A 66 -0.35 4.24 -2.47
CA GLY A 66 -1.09 3.08 -2.93
C GLY A 66 -0.35 2.36 -4.04
N TYR A 67 -1.08 1.48 -4.70
CA TYR A 67 -0.59 0.77 -5.88
C TYR A 67 -1.68 0.67 -6.94
N LYS A 68 -1.27 0.42 -8.19
CA LYS A 68 -2.15 0.12 -9.33
C LYS A 68 -1.62 -1.09 -10.09
N ILE A 69 -2.52 -1.92 -10.58
CA ILE A 69 -2.21 -3.06 -11.43
C ILE A 69 -2.16 -2.55 -12.87
N ARG A 70 -0.99 -2.62 -13.52
CA ARG A 70 -0.77 -2.17 -14.90
C ARG A 70 -0.22 -3.33 -15.74
N GLY A 71 -1.11 -4.18 -16.27
CA GLY A 71 -0.71 -5.37 -17.00
C GLY A 71 0.11 -6.33 -16.14
N GLU A 72 1.37 -6.57 -16.52
CA GLU A 72 2.30 -7.44 -15.79
C GLU A 72 3.19 -6.66 -14.79
N GLU A 73 2.80 -5.46 -14.40
CA GLU A 73 3.50 -4.65 -13.40
C GLU A 73 2.54 -4.16 -12.31
N LEU A 74 3.04 -4.09 -11.07
CA LEU A 74 2.47 -3.30 -9.99
C LEU A 74 3.14 -1.94 -9.98
N TYR A 75 2.36 -0.88 -10.11
CA TYR A 75 2.80 0.51 -10.02
C TYR A 75 2.46 1.05 -8.64
N PHE A 76 3.46 1.30 -7.81
CA PHE A 76 3.33 1.92 -6.50
C PHE A 76 3.57 3.42 -6.61
N TYR A 77 2.85 4.21 -5.81
CA TYR A 77 3.03 5.66 -5.75
C TYR A 77 2.91 6.18 -4.31
N VAL A 78 3.65 7.24 -4.05
CA VAL A 78 3.57 8.09 -2.85
C VAL A 78 3.47 9.52 -3.34
N LYS A 79 2.29 10.12 -3.20
CA LYS A 79 1.99 11.50 -3.59
C LYS A 79 1.91 12.36 -2.35
N ASP A 80 2.60 13.49 -2.34
CA ASP A 80 2.60 14.48 -1.28
C ASP A 80 2.23 15.88 -1.79
N THR A 81 1.76 16.73 -0.90
CA THR A 81 1.46 18.15 -1.15
C THR A 81 2.56 19.06 -0.60
N GLY A 82 3.78 18.56 -0.46
CA GLY A 82 4.91 19.23 0.15
C GLY A 82 5.60 20.28 -0.75
N ILE A 83 6.87 20.52 -0.45
CA ILE A 83 7.66 21.57 -1.09
C ILE A 83 7.89 21.40 -2.59
N GLY A 84 7.62 20.22 -3.16
CA GLY A 84 7.89 19.91 -4.55
C GLY A 84 9.38 19.82 -4.90
N ILE A 85 9.69 19.55 -6.16
CA ILE A 85 11.06 19.30 -6.64
C ILE A 85 11.26 19.97 -8.00
N SER A 86 12.28 20.82 -8.13
CA SER A 86 12.63 21.45 -9.41
C SER A 86 13.03 20.40 -10.46
N LEU A 87 12.82 20.70 -11.75
CA LEU A 87 13.16 19.80 -12.86
C LEU A 87 14.62 19.37 -12.87
N GLU A 88 15.52 20.25 -12.45
CA GLU A 88 16.95 19.92 -12.34
C GLU A 88 17.21 18.88 -11.27
N ASN A 89 16.59 19.04 -10.10
CA ASN A 89 16.76 18.14 -8.97
C ASN A 89 16.10 16.77 -9.20
N GLN A 90 14.99 16.69 -9.95
CA GLN A 90 14.34 15.41 -10.29
C GLN A 90 15.31 14.46 -11.03
N LYS A 91 16.25 14.98 -11.82
CA LYS A 91 17.23 14.17 -12.55
C LYS A 91 18.29 13.55 -11.65
N LYS A 92 18.62 14.21 -10.53
CA LYS A 92 19.76 13.86 -9.66
C LYS A 92 19.33 13.21 -8.34
N ILE A 93 18.05 13.30 -7.96
CA ILE A 93 17.55 12.95 -6.62
C ILE A 93 17.81 11.49 -6.21
N PHE A 94 18.00 10.59 -7.18
CA PHE A 94 18.33 9.17 -6.95
C PHE A 94 19.85 8.88 -6.92
N GLU A 95 20.69 9.89 -7.08
CA GLU A 95 22.13 9.77 -6.94
C GLU A 95 22.53 9.75 -5.46
N ARG A 96 23.66 9.10 -5.14
CA ARG A 96 24.13 9.02 -3.76
C ARG A 96 24.55 10.40 -3.25
N PHE A 97 24.27 10.67 -1.98
CA PHE A 97 24.60 11.92 -1.30
C PHE A 97 23.95 13.19 -1.87
N THR A 98 22.99 13.04 -2.77
CA THR A 98 22.23 14.16 -3.29
C THR A 98 21.24 14.66 -2.25
N LYS A 99 21.28 15.97 -1.94
CA LYS A 99 20.33 16.68 -1.09
C LYS A 99 19.73 17.82 -1.90
N VAL A 100 18.41 17.83 -2.01
CA VAL A 100 17.66 18.92 -2.66
C VAL A 100 17.64 20.17 -1.76
N ASN A 101 17.61 19.97 -0.44
CA ASN A 101 17.65 21.02 0.55
C ASN A 101 18.73 20.70 1.60
N THR A 102 19.75 21.54 1.68
CA THR A 102 20.89 21.37 2.62
C THR A 102 20.51 21.63 4.07
N PHE A 103 19.43 22.38 4.33
CA PHE A 103 18.96 22.71 5.67
C PHE A 103 18.16 21.58 6.32
N ILE A 104 17.70 20.61 5.54
CA ILE A 104 16.91 19.49 6.07
C ILE A 104 17.82 18.29 6.33
N GLN A 105 17.83 17.83 7.59
CA GLN A 105 18.68 16.75 8.07
C GLN A 105 18.43 15.42 7.33
N GLY A 106 19.48 14.77 6.85
CA GLY A 106 19.41 13.47 6.19
C GLY A 106 20.74 13.08 5.53
N THR A 107 20.96 11.80 5.33
CA THR A 107 22.21 11.27 4.76
C THR A 107 22.30 11.38 3.24
N GLY A 108 21.18 11.64 2.53
CA GLY A 108 21.13 11.60 1.07
C GLY A 108 21.25 10.18 0.47
N LEU A 109 21.09 9.14 1.27
CA LEU A 109 21.23 7.75 0.84
C LEU A 109 19.89 7.04 0.61
N GLY A 110 18.79 7.49 1.20
CA GLY A 110 17.50 6.78 1.18
C GLY A 110 17.00 6.50 -0.23
N LEU A 111 16.95 7.51 -1.12
CA LEU A 111 16.45 7.34 -2.48
C LEU A 111 17.40 6.50 -3.36
N SER A 112 18.71 6.60 -3.17
CA SER A 112 19.67 5.74 -3.89
C SER A 112 19.56 4.27 -3.47
N ILE A 113 19.25 4.01 -2.19
CA ILE A 113 18.95 2.67 -1.68
C ILE A 113 17.64 2.15 -2.30
N CYS A 114 16.59 2.98 -2.36
CA CYS A 114 15.32 2.62 -3.03
C CYS A 114 15.57 2.22 -4.49
N LYS A 115 16.34 3.04 -5.24
CA LYS A 115 16.70 2.74 -6.63
C LYS A 115 17.40 1.39 -6.77
N ASN A 116 18.37 1.09 -5.90
CA ASN A 116 19.10 -0.18 -5.92
C ASN A 116 18.17 -1.37 -5.63
N ILE A 117 17.31 -1.25 -4.61
CA ILE A 117 16.35 -2.31 -4.25
C ILE A 117 15.39 -2.55 -5.42
N VAL A 118 14.75 -1.52 -5.94
CA VAL A 118 13.77 -1.61 -7.04
C VAL A 118 14.42 -2.20 -8.30
N THR A 119 15.65 -1.80 -8.63
CA THR A 119 16.40 -2.37 -9.77
C THR A 119 16.66 -3.87 -9.57
N LYS A 120 17.04 -4.31 -8.36
CA LYS A 120 17.21 -5.73 -8.05
C LYS A 120 15.90 -6.51 -8.14
N MET A 121 14.77 -5.86 -7.84
CA MET A 121 13.43 -6.42 -8.03
C MET A 121 12.96 -6.37 -9.49
N LYS A 122 13.84 -6.00 -10.45
CA LYS A 122 13.55 -5.86 -11.89
C LYS A 122 12.48 -4.80 -12.19
N GLY A 123 12.35 -3.80 -11.33
CA GLY A 123 11.44 -2.69 -11.46
C GLY A 123 12.12 -1.39 -11.89
N ARG A 124 11.33 -0.34 -11.95
CA ARG A 124 11.75 1.04 -12.26
C ARG A 124 11.28 1.96 -11.15
N ILE A 125 12.00 3.04 -10.89
CA ILE A 125 11.65 4.06 -9.91
C ILE A 125 11.81 5.44 -10.53
N GLY A 126 10.94 6.36 -10.16
CA GLY A 126 10.98 7.73 -10.65
C GLY A 126 10.26 8.71 -9.73
N VAL A 127 10.28 9.97 -10.12
CA VAL A 127 9.59 11.08 -9.46
C VAL A 127 8.99 12.01 -10.50
N GLU A 128 7.85 12.57 -10.18
CA GLU A 128 7.16 13.60 -10.93
C GLU A 128 6.81 14.75 -9.98
N SER A 129 7.11 15.98 -10.38
CA SER A 129 6.72 17.19 -9.67
C SER A 129 6.60 18.33 -10.70
N GLU A 130 5.57 19.15 -10.55
CA GLU A 130 5.38 20.34 -11.38
C GLU A 130 6.31 21.50 -10.97
N GLY A 131 7.12 21.32 -9.92
CA GLY A 131 8.05 22.29 -9.41
C GLY A 131 7.86 22.58 -7.92
N GLU A 132 8.55 23.62 -7.45
CA GLU A 132 8.52 24.02 -6.05
C GLU A 132 7.12 24.48 -5.62
N GLY A 133 6.70 24.05 -4.43
CA GLY A 133 5.38 24.34 -3.85
C GLY A 133 4.22 23.52 -4.45
N LYS A 134 4.49 22.59 -5.37
CA LYS A 134 3.46 21.80 -6.06
C LYS A 134 3.37 20.34 -5.58
N GLY A 135 4.13 19.99 -4.54
CA GLY A 135 4.24 18.62 -4.09
C GLY A 135 4.99 17.74 -5.07
N SER A 136 5.03 16.45 -4.77
CA SER A 136 5.68 15.47 -5.63
C SER A 136 4.96 14.12 -5.61
N THR A 137 5.21 13.31 -6.64
CA THR A 137 4.76 11.92 -6.71
C THR A 137 5.98 11.05 -6.98
N PHE A 138 6.42 10.32 -5.97
CA PHE A 138 7.39 9.25 -6.12
C PHE A 138 6.68 7.98 -6.53
N TRP A 139 7.22 7.29 -7.51
CA TRP A 139 6.63 6.04 -7.99
C TRP A 139 7.70 4.98 -8.25
N PHE A 140 7.31 3.72 -8.17
CA PHE A 140 8.12 2.60 -8.62
C PHE A 140 7.24 1.47 -9.13
N THR A 141 7.83 0.61 -9.96
CA THR A 141 7.17 -0.59 -10.46
C THR A 141 7.91 -1.84 -10.01
N ILE A 142 7.20 -2.95 -9.92
CA ILE A 142 7.78 -4.29 -9.82
C ILE A 142 7.01 -5.25 -10.74
N PRO A 143 7.66 -6.32 -11.25
CA PRO A 143 6.95 -7.33 -12.02
C PRO A 143 5.81 -7.97 -11.22
N TYR A 144 4.68 -8.18 -11.88
CA TYR A 144 3.50 -8.79 -11.31
C TYR A 144 2.92 -9.83 -12.26
N LYS A 145 2.81 -11.05 -11.77
CA LYS A 145 2.08 -12.11 -12.47
C LYS A 145 0.78 -12.35 -11.71
N GLN A 146 -0.32 -11.93 -12.29
CA GLN A 146 -1.63 -12.23 -11.76
C GLN A 146 -1.85 -13.74 -11.82
N LYS A 147 -2.05 -14.38 -10.64
CA LYS A 147 -2.47 -15.78 -10.64
C LYS A 147 -3.90 -15.86 -11.15
N GLU A 148 -4.21 -16.87 -11.96
CA GLU A 148 -5.54 -17.07 -12.57
C GLU A 148 -6.69 -17.05 -11.55
N ALA A 149 -6.46 -17.52 -10.32
CA ALA A 149 -7.44 -17.46 -9.24
C ALA A 149 -7.87 -16.02 -8.84
N GLN A 150 -7.06 -14.99 -9.11
CA GLN A 150 -7.45 -13.59 -8.87
C GLN A 150 -8.26 -13.00 -10.03
N LYS A 151 -8.11 -13.53 -11.25
CA LYS A 151 -8.95 -13.16 -12.40
C LYS A 151 -10.39 -13.60 -12.20
N GLU A 152 -10.61 -14.82 -11.70
CA GLU A 152 -11.95 -15.33 -11.43
C GLU A 152 -12.65 -14.52 -10.30
N ASN A 153 -11.94 -14.17 -9.21
CA ASN A 153 -12.52 -13.38 -8.14
C ASN A 153 -12.83 -11.93 -8.54
N ASN A 154 -12.02 -11.30 -9.42
CA ASN A 154 -12.27 -9.94 -9.88
C ASN A 154 -13.40 -9.87 -10.93
N LEU A 155 -13.63 -10.95 -11.69
CA LEU A 155 -14.73 -11.05 -12.66
C LEU A 155 -16.05 -11.45 -12.00
N THR A 156 -16.00 -12.21 -10.88
CA THR A 156 -17.20 -12.69 -10.17
C THR A 156 -17.77 -11.66 -9.20
N LEU A 157 -16.96 -10.70 -8.72
CA LEU A 157 -17.43 -9.66 -7.79
C LEU A 157 -18.14 -8.47 -8.47
N MET A 158 -17.93 -8.23 -9.77
CA MET A 158 -18.64 -7.15 -10.46
C MET A 158 -20.11 -7.42 -10.78
N PRO A 159 -20.56 -8.65 -11.06
CA PRO A 159 -21.99 -8.94 -11.25
C PRO A 159 -22.78 -9.02 -9.94
N LEU A 160 -22.14 -9.36 -8.80
CA LEU A 160 -22.84 -9.61 -7.54
C LEU A 160 -23.27 -8.34 -6.78
N LEU A 161 -22.78 -7.17 -7.18
CA LEU A 161 -23.22 -5.90 -6.58
C LEU A 161 -24.56 -5.38 -7.13
N ASN A 162 -25.08 -5.97 -8.21
CA ASN A 162 -26.34 -5.53 -8.83
C ASN A 162 -27.54 -6.47 -8.64
N GLU A 163 -27.35 -7.65 -8.09
CA GLU A 163 -28.47 -8.52 -7.71
C GLU A 163 -28.47 -8.71 -6.19
N ARG A 164 -29.41 -8.09 -5.52
CA ARG A 164 -29.79 -8.42 -4.13
C ARG A 164 -30.37 -9.83 -4.12
N SER A 165 -29.50 -10.85 -4.09
CA SER A 165 -29.95 -12.19 -3.71
C SER A 165 -30.39 -12.13 -2.25
N LYS A 166 -31.57 -12.66 -1.96
CA LYS A 166 -32.14 -12.77 -0.61
C LYS A 166 -31.40 -13.79 0.27
N GLU A 167 -30.30 -14.36 -0.18
CA GLU A 167 -29.51 -15.36 0.53
C GLU A 167 -28.43 -14.66 1.37
N LYS A 168 -28.38 -15.02 2.64
CA LYS A 168 -27.36 -14.50 3.58
C LYS A 168 -25.99 -15.07 3.21
N PRO A 169 -24.91 -14.26 3.32
CA PRO A 169 -23.56 -14.79 3.17
C PRO A 169 -23.27 -15.91 4.18
N ILE A 170 -22.53 -16.93 3.77
CA ILE A 170 -22.21 -18.09 4.62
C ILE A 170 -20.89 -17.82 5.35
N ILE A 171 -20.89 -18.03 6.66
CA ILE A 171 -19.69 -17.97 7.52
C ILE A 171 -19.44 -19.35 8.12
N LEU A 172 -18.23 -19.88 7.94
CA LEU A 172 -17.74 -21.06 8.66
C LEU A 172 -17.10 -20.62 9.98
N ILE A 173 -17.59 -21.17 11.08
CA ILE A 173 -17.04 -20.96 12.43
C ILE A 173 -16.39 -22.25 12.88
N ALA A 174 -15.05 -22.27 13.03
CA ALA A 174 -14.29 -23.36 13.62
C ALA A 174 -14.08 -23.04 15.11
N GLU A 175 -14.82 -23.71 15.99
CA GLU A 175 -14.80 -23.48 17.45
C GLU A 175 -15.18 -24.78 18.14
N ASP A 176 -14.32 -25.27 19.03
CA ASP A 176 -14.48 -26.52 19.79
C ASP A 176 -15.29 -26.33 21.08
N ASN A 177 -15.49 -25.11 21.53
CA ASN A 177 -16.27 -24.80 22.73
C ASN A 177 -17.68 -24.34 22.35
N GLU A 178 -18.68 -25.13 22.79
CA GLU A 178 -20.09 -24.87 22.49
C GLU A 178 -20.58 -23.49 22.97
N SER A 179 -20.11 -23.05 24.15
CA SER A 179 -20.49 -21.73 24.70
C SER A 179 -19.98 -20.59 23.85
N ASN A 180 -18.75 -20.68 23.31
CA ASN A 180 -18.17 -19.70 22.40
C ASN A 180 -18.93 -19.70 21.07
N TYR A 181 -19.23 -20.91 20.52
CA TYR A 181 -20.02 -20.98 19.30
C TYR A 181 -21.40 -20.34 19.46
N MET A 182 -22.09 -20.59 20.59
CA MET A 182 -23.40 -20.00 20.86
C MET A 182 -23.33 -18.47 20.96
N LEU A 183 -22.24 -17.91 21.47
CA LEU A 183 -22.01 -16.48 21.49
C LEU A 183 -21.89 -15.93 20.06
N PHE A 184 -21.03 -16.53 19.22
CA PHE A 184 -20.90 -16.11 17.81
C PHE A 184 -22.23 -16.26 17.05
N LYS A 185 -22.95 -17.36 17.27
CA LYS A 185 -24.25 -17.59 16.66
C LYS A 185 -25.25 -16.48 17.03
N SER A 186 -25.30 -16.09 18.29
CA SER A 186 -26.22 -15.05 18.77
C SER A 186 -25.99 -13.68 18.10
N ILE A 187 -24.74 -13.38 17.75
CA ILE A 187 -24.33 -12.11 17.13
C ILE A 187 -24.54 -12.15 15.61
N LEU A 188 -24.13 -13.24 14.95
CA LEU A 188 -23.96 -13.28 13.49
C LEU A 188 -25.17 -13.86 12.73
N GLN A 189 -26.04 -14.67 13.35
CA GLN A 189 -27.14 -15.36 12.66
C GLN A 189 -28.18 -14.43 12.01
N LYS A 190 -28.22 -13.15 12.40
CA LYS A 190 -29.14 -12.17 11.80
C LYS A 190 -28.76 -11.83 10.37
N ASP A 191 -27.46 -11.73 10.11
CA ASP A 191 -26.92 -11.21 8.86
C ASP A 191 -26.25 -12.29 8.00
N TYR A 192 -25.91 -13.45 8.61
CA TYR A 192 -25.15 -14.53 7.97
C TYR A 192 -25.83 -15.90 8.17
N GLU A 193 -25.57 -16.79 7.22
CA GLU A 193 -25.79 -18.23 7.39
C GLU A 193 -24.52 -18.85 8.02
N LEU A 194 -24.67 -19.62 9.09
CA LEU A 194 -23.52 -20.11 9.86
C LEU A 194 -23.33 -21.61 9.67
N VAL A 195 -22.11 -21.99 9.30
CA VAL A 195 -21.66 -23.38 9.27
C VAL A 195 -20.69 -23.59 10.42
N HIS A 196 -20.91 -24.61 11.24
CA HIS A 196 -20.06 -24.92 12.40
C HIS A 196 -19.14 -26.09 12.10
N ALA A 197 -17.86 -25.95 12.43
CA ALA A 197 -16.87 -27.01 12.47
C ALA A 197 -16.37 -27.17 13.92
N TRP A 198 -16.44 -28.39 14.48
CA TRP A 198 -16.11 -28.70 15.86
C TRP A 198 -14.61 -28.86 16.13
N ASP A 199 -13.84 -29.22 15.11
CA ASP A 199 -12.38 -29.40 15.13
C ASP A 199 -11.78 -28.90 13.79
N GLY A 200 -10.54 -28.44 13.87
CA GLY A 200 -9.82 -27.89 12.72
C GLY A 200 -9.19 -28.97 11.84
#